data_984f4261b861071cd84c4a945c348fed
#
_entry.id   984f4261b861071cd84c4a945c348fed
#
_cell.length_a   1.000
_cell.length_b   1.000
_cell.length_c   1.000
_cell.angle_alpha   90.00
_cell.angle_beta   90.00
_cell.angle_gamma   90.00
#
_symmetry.space_group_name_H-M   'P 1'
#
loop_
_entity.id
_entity.type
_entity.pdbx_description
1 polymer ?
#
loop_
_entity_poly.entity_id
_entity_poly.type
_entity_poly.pdbx_seq_one_letter_code
_entity_poly.pdbx_strand_id
1 'polypeptide(L)'
;MKIFIITVAVVILYSFTVVFTQDYRQAQRNSYRLKYVCEELSATGASFFDREEYSDGYTIFNTDEGINSIKDQLTNLLSVDGSMTPVANSYWSKNIEYKVYFYDDSGICKVYTNGSLDREEAFTYGDFHKDDWTSYNVVISDPTVVVTINAGPGRFRLKFLDPLPDIIRSSSHEWEGK
;
A
#
# COMPACT_ATOMS: atom_id res chain seq x y z
N MET A 1 34.47 -27.62 -31.18
CA MET A 1 33.77 -27.90 -29.91
C MET A 1 33.83 -26.75 -28.88
N LYS A 2 35.04 -26.24 -28.50
CA LYS A 2 35.16 -25.17 -27.48
C LYS A 2 34.36 -23.90 -27.80
N ILE A 3 34.46 -23.39 -29.04
CA ILE A 3 33.75 -22.17 -29.48
C ILE A 3 32.24 -22.35 -29.39
N PHE A 4 31.71 -23.49 -29.80
CA PHE A 4 30.29 -23.80 -29.72
C PHE A 4 29.79 -23.77 -28.26
N ILE A 5 30.51 -24.37 -27.32
CA ILE A 5 30.18 -24.39 -25.90
C ILE A 5 30.16 -22.96 -25.34
N ILE A 6 31.15 -22.14 -25.69
CA ILE A 6 31.22 -20.74 -25.26
C ILE A 6 30.02 -19.94 -25.79
N THR A 7 29.69 -20.11 -27.08
CA THR A 7 28.57 -19.43 -27.71
C THR A 7 27.25 -19.78 -27.01
N VAL A 8 27.00 -21.06 -26.73
CA VAL A 8 25.81 -21.52 -26.01
C VAL A 8 25.76 -20.94 -24.61
N ALA A 9 26.87 -20.94 -23.88
CA ALA A 9 26.94 -20.37 -22.55
C ALA A 9 26.60 -18.86 -22.54
N VAL A 10 27.14 -18.10 -23.51
CA VAL A 10 26.85 -16.66 -23.65
C VAL A 10 25.36 -16.41 -23.94
N VAL A 11 24.75 -17.21 -24.85
CA VAL A 11 23.32 -17.08 -25.17
C VAL A 11 22.44 -17.37 -23.94
N ILE A 12 22.79 -18.39 -23.16
CA ILE A 12 22.07 -18.72 -21.92
C ILE A 12 22.16 -17.56 -20.91
N LEU A 13 23.38 -17.06 -20.65
CA LEU A 13 23.59 -15.93 -19.72
C LEU A 13 22.83 -14.68 -20.17
N TYR A 14 22.88 -14.36 -21.46
CA TYR A 14 22.13 -13.24 -22.03
C TYR A 14 20.63 -13.40 -21.81
N SER A 15 20.08 -14.60 -22.08
CA SER A 15 18.66 -14.89 -21.89
C SER A 15 18.23 -14.72 -20.43
N PHE A 16 19.04 -15.20 -19.47
CA PHE A 16 18.79 -14.97 -18.05
C PHE A 16 18.78 -13.48 -17.69
N THR A 17 19.75 -12.73 -18.18
CA THR A 17 19.86 -11.29 -17.93
C THR A 17 18.63 -10.53 -18.46
N VAL A 18 18.16 -10.88 -19.67
CA VAL A 18 16.99 -10.25 -20.27
C VAL A 18 15.73 -10.55 -19.44
N VAL A 19 15.50 -11.83 -19.06
CA VAL A 19 14.35 -12.23 -18.25
C VAL A 19 14.37 -11.52 -16.90
N PHE A 20 15.51 -11.54 -16.20
CA PHE A 20 15.67 -10.87 -14.91
C PHE A 20 15.38 -9.36 -15.00
N THR A 21 15.93 -8.69 -16.01
CA THR A 21 15.75 -7.24 -16.21
C THR A 21 14.28 -6.90 -16.47
N GLN A 22 13.56 -7.73 -17.24
CA GLN A 22 12.14 -7.53 -17.49
C GLN A 22 11.31 -7.70 -16.21
N ASP A 23 11.57 -8.76 -15.44
CA ASP A 23 10.86 -9.03 -14.19
C ASP A 23 11.11 -7.93 -13.16
N TYR A 24 12.37 -7.47 -13.04
CA TYR A 24 12.74 -6.37 -12.16
C TYR A 24 12.02 -5.06 -12.53
N ARG A 25 12.00 -4.69 -13.81
CA ARG A 25 11.28 -3.51 -14.30
C ARG A 25 9.77 -3.62 -14.06
N GLN A 26 9.22 -4.83 -14.17
CA GLN A 26 7.79 -5.04 -13.88
C GLN A 26 7.51 -4.89 -12.39
N ALA A 27 8.36 -5.44 -11.52
CA ALA A 27 8.25 -5.27 -10.07
C ALA A 27 8.34 -3.80 -9.65
N GLN A 28 9.29 -3.05 -10.22
CA GLN A 28 9.38 -1.61 -9.98
C GLN A 28 8.11 -0.86 -10.40
N ARG A 29 7.59 -1.08 -11.60
CA ARG A 29 6.36 -0.43 -12.08
C ARG A 29 5.18 -0.71 -11.17
N ASN A 30 5.00 -1.97 -10.74
CA ASN A 30 3.92 -2.33 -9.83
C ASN A 30 4.12 -1.76 -8.43
N SER A 31 5.36 -1.64 -7.97
CA SER A 31 5.69 -0.97 -6.72
C SER A 31 5.34 0.53 -6.74
N TYR A 32 5.64 1.24 -7.83
CA TYR A 32 5.20 2.64 -8.01
C TYR A 32 3.68 2.75 -8.11
N ARG A 33 3.04 1.85 -8.88
CA ARG A 33 1.57 1.81 -8.95
C ARG A 33 0.95 1.62 -7.56
N LEU A 34 1.51 0.73 -6.75
CA LEU A 34 1.03 0.51 -5.38
C LEU A 34 1.15 1.77 -4.52
N LYS A 35 2.24 2.54 -4.69
CA LYS A 35 2.39 3.82 -4.00
C LYS A 35 1.28 4.80 -4.39
N TYR A 36 0.99 4.98 -5.68
CA TYR A 36 -0.11 5.84 -6.14
C TYR A 36 -1.47 5.38 -5.62
N VAL A 37 -1.69 4.06 -5.55
CA VAL A 37 -2.90 3.52 -4.92
C VAL A 37 -2.99 3.93 -3.45
N CYS A 38 -1.88 3.84 -2.68
CA CYS A 38 -1.87 4.31 -1.29
C CYS A 38 -2.21 5.81 -1.20
N GLU A 39 -1.66 6.64 -2.10
CA GLU A 39 -1.95 8.09 -2.17
C GLU A 39 -3.44 8.35 -2.44
N GLU A 40 -4.03 7.66 -3.40
CA GLU A 40 -5.44 7.79 -3.74
C GLU A 40 -6.35 7.32 -2.60
N LEU A 41 -6.03 6.19 -1.97
CA LEU A 41 -6.81 5.67 -0.86
C LEU A 41 -6.70 6.52 0.41
N SER A 42 -5.54 7.10 0.71
CA SER A 42 -5.40 8.02 1.84
C SER A 42 -6.21 9.30 1.63
N ALA A 43 -6.22 9.85 0.42
CA ALA A 43 -7.07 10.98 0.08
C ALA A 43 -8.56 10.64 0.14
N THR A 44 -8.93 9.43 -0.33
CA THR A 44 -10.32 8.93 -0.20
C THR A 44 -10.74 8.84 1.26
N GLY A 45 -9.93 8.21 2.12
CA GLY A 45 -10.23 8.10 3.55
C GLY A 45 -10.40 9.46 4.22
N ALA A 46 -9.54 10.43 3.88
CA ALA A 46 -9.59 11.79 4.39
C ALA A 46 -10.81 12.60 3.91
N SER A 47 -11.48 12.17 2.84
CA SER A 47 -12.67 12.87 2.34
C SER A 47 -13.95 12.61 3.16
N PHE A 48 -13.95 11.61 4.03
CA PHE A 48 -15.07 11.26 4.89
C PHE A 48 -14.84 11.77 6.32
N PHE A 49 -15.54 12.82 6.68
CA PHE A 49 -15.49 13.44 8.01
C PHE A 49 -16.88 13.78 8.52
N ASP A 50 -17.03 13.92 9.83
CA ASP A 50 -18.26 14.33 10.48
C ASP A 50 -18.51 15.82 10.23
N ARG A 51 -19.62 16.14 9.59
CA ARG A 51 -19.96 17.53 9.24
C ARG A 51 -20.43 18.36 10.44
N GLU A 52 -20.99 17.72 11.46
CA GLU A 52 -21.43 18.41 12.67
C GLU A 52 -20.21 18.86 13.46
N GLU A 53 -19.27 17.95 13.72
CA GLU A 53 -18.01 18.26 14.41
C GLU A 53 -17.16 19.28 13.60
N TYR A 54 -17.16 19.16 12.28
CA TYR A 54 -16.46 20.11 11.42
C TYR A 54 -17.04 21.53 11.51
N SER A 55 -18.36 21.69 11.71
CA SER A 55 -18.99 22.99 11.92
C SER A 55 -18.57 23.64 13.24
N ASP A 56 -18.17 22.85 14.22
CA ASP A 56 -17.64 23.28 15.51
C ASP A 56 -16.11 23.51 15.51
N GLY A 57 -15.48 23.28 14.37
CA GLY A 57 -14.06 23.53 14.16
C GLY A 57 -13.17 22.33 14.42
N TYR A 58 -13.73 21.13 14.56
CA TYR A 58 -12.99 19.88 14.74
C TYR A 58 -13.12 18.97 13.52
N THR A 59 -12.03 18.45 13.03
CA THR A 59 -12.04 17.46 11.95
C THR A 59 -11.98 16.06 12.55
N ILE A 60 -13.13 15.40 12.62
CA ILE A 60 -13.27 14.01 13.07
C ILE A 60 -13.63 13.14 11.86
N PHE A 61 -12.85 12.10 11.60
CA PHE A 61 -13.11 11.24 10.45
C PHE A 61 -14.28 10.28 10.69
N ASN A 62 -15.16 10.17 9.67
CA ASN A 62 -16.14 9.08 9.59
C ASN A 62 -15.44 7.81 9.12
N THR A 63 -14.86 7.08 10.07
CA THR A 63 -14.00 5.94 9.77
C THR A 63 -14.74 4.79 9.11
N ASP A 64 -16.05 4.59 9.41
CA ASP A 64 -16.84 3.51 8.81
C ASP A 64 -17.07 3.74 7.31
N GLU A 65 -17.46 4.94 6.91
CA GLU A 65 -17.61 5.30 5.49
C GLU A 65 -16.25 5.33 4.79
N GLY A 66 -15.23 5.88 5.44
CA GLY A 66 -13.88 5.93 4.92
C GLY A 66 -13.31 4.53 4.61
N ILE A 67 -13.42 3.60 5.55
CA ILE A 67 -12.95 2.21 5.38
C ILE A 67 -13.70 1.47 4.28
N ASN A 68 -15.03 1.62 4.23
CA ASN A 68 -15.84 0.98 3.19
C ASN A 68 -15.45 1.49 1.80
N SER A 69 -15.29 2.81 1.65
CA SER A 69 -14.87 3.42 0.38
C SER A 69 -13.43 3.01 -0.02
N ILE A 70 -12.50 2.97 0.93
CA ILE A 70 -11.14 2.47 0.72
C ILE A 70 -11.18 1.03 0.21
N LYS A 71 -11.96 0.15 0.85
CA LYS A 71 -12.10 -1.25 0.46
C LYS A 71 -12.64 -1.41 -0.96
N ASP A 72 -13.68 -0.65 -1.31
CA ASP A 72 -14.29 -0.70 -2.65
C ASP A 72 -13.32 -0.21 -3.73
N GLN A 73 -12.60 0.88 -3.48
CA GLN A 73 -11.58 1.37 -4.40
C GLN A 73 -10.39 0.41 -4.54
N LEU A 74 -9.95 -0.19 -3.44
CA LEU A 74 -8.84 -1.13 -3.42
C LEU A 74 -9.13 -2.34 -4.32
N THR A 75 -10.38 -2.88 -4.27
CA THR A 75 -10.80 -3.99 -5.14
C THR A 75 -10.69 -3.63 -6.63
N ASN A 76 -11.06 -2.41 -6.99
CA ASN A 76 -11.01 -1.93 -8.38
C ASN A 76 -9.58 -1.63 -8.83
N LEU A 77 -8.79 -0.92 -8.01
CA LEU A 77 -7.46 -0.44 -8.39
C LEU A 77 -6.41 -1.56 -8.47
N LEU A 78 -6.49 -2.57 -7.59
CA LEU A 78 -5.53 -3.67 -7.54
C LEU A 78 -6.03 -4.96 -8.22
N SER A 79 -7.26 -4.95 -8.76
CA SER A 79 -7.87 -6.13 -9.39
C SER A 79 -7.88 -7.34 -8.43
N VAL A 80 -8.49 -7.13 -7.27
CA VAL A 80 -8.74 -8.16 -6.26
C VAL A 80 -10.24 -8.32 -6.06
N ASP A 81 -10.66 -9.43 -5.47
CA ASP A 81 -12.05 -9.66 -5.08
C ASP A 81 -12.38 -9.04 -3.72
N GLY A 82 -13.61 -9.17 -3.25
CA GLY A 82 -14.07 -8.63 -1.96
C GLY A 82 -13.37 -9.23 -0.73
N SER A 83 -12.64 -10.34 -0.88
CA SER A 83 -11.79 -10.96 0.14
C SER A 83 -10.30 -10.61 -0.02
N MET A 84 -10.00 -9.59 -0.81
CA MET A 84 -8.64 -9.13 -1.13
C MET A 84 -7.77 -10.20 -1.81
N THR A 85 -8.41 -11.21 -2.45
CA THR A 85 -7.72 -12.22 -3.23
C THR A 85 -7.52 -11.74 -4.66
N PRO A 86 -6.28 -11.81 -5.21
CA PRO A 86 -6.02 -11.40 -6.57
C PRO A 86 -6.82 -12.21 -7.60
N VAL A 87 -7.51 -11.53 -8.52
CA VAL A 87 -8.25 -12.20 -9.61
C VAL A 87 -7.30 -12.85 -10.63
N ALA A 88 -7.82 -13.68 -11.49
CA ALA A 88 -7.07 -14.34 -12.55
C ALA A 88 -6.31 -13.29 -13.40
N ASN A 89 -5.04 -13.55 -13.69
CA ASN A 89 -4.11 -12.66 -14.41
C ASN A 89 -3.66 -11.38 -13.65
N SER A 90 -4.02 -11.22 -12.38
CA SER A 90 -3.41 -10.19 -11.55
C SER A 90 -1.88 -10.38 -11.45
N TYR A 91 -1.14 -9.28 -11.33
CA TYR A 91 0.29 -9.34 -11.03
C TYR A 91 0.56 -9.91 -9.64
N TRP A 92 -0.34 -9.64 -8.69
CA TRP A 92 -0.20 -10.05 -7.30
C TRP A 92 -0.45 -11.55 -7.15
N SER A 93 0.26 -12.20 -6.22
CA SER A 93 0.20 -13.66 -6.03
C SER A 93 -0.34 -14.08 -4.67
N LYS A 94 -0.32 -13.16 -3.71
CA LYS A 94 -0.88 -13.35 -2.36
C LYS A 94 -2.06 -12.43 -2.13
N ASN A 95 -2.88 -12.73 -1.14
CA ASN A 95 -3.91 -11.82 -0.67
C ASN A 95 -3.28 -10.47 -0.29
N ILE A 96 -3.96 -9.41 -0.66
CA ILE A 96 -3.55 -8.06 -0.31
C ILE A 96 -3.97 -7.81 1.15
N GLU A 97 -3.03 -7.33 1.95
CA GLU A 97 -3.29 -6.87 3.30
C GLU A 97 -3.12 -5.35 3.34
N TYR A 98 -3.95 -4.67 4.11
CA TYR A 98 -3.84 -3.22 4.23
C TYR A 98 -4.13 -2.76 5.65
N LYS A 99 -3.49 -1.64 6.03
CA LYS A 99 -3.73 -0.91 7.27
C LYS A 99 -4.11 0.52 6.94
N VAL A 100 -5.04 1.06 7.72
CA VAL A 100 -5.45 2.46 7.63
C VAL A 100 -5.37 3.06 9.02
N TYR A 101 -4.70 4.20 9.11
CA TYR A 101 -4.53 4.97 10.33
C TYR A 101 -5.28 6.30 10.17
N PHE A 102 -6.20 6.58 11.04
CA PHE A 102 -6.92 7.86 11.09
C PHE A 102 -6.44 8.66 12.28
N TYR A 103 -5.79 9.78 12.02
CA TYR A 103 -5.34 10.76 13.00
C TYR A 103 -6.25 11.98 12.89
N ASP A 104 -7.07 12.24 13.89
CA ASP A 104 -8.05 13.33 13.88
C ASP A 104 -8.01 14.17 15.16
N ASP A 105 -8.82 15.22 15.23
CA ASP A 105 -8.84 16.15 16.36
C ASP A 105 -9.37 15.53 17.68
N SER A 106 -9.79 14.28 17.69
CA SER A 106 -10.10 13.56 18.93
C SER A 106 -8.84 13.26 19.77
N GLY A 107 -7.64 13.38 19.18
CA GLY A 107 -6.37 12.98 19.80
C GLY A 107 -6.17 11.47 19.91
N ILE A 108 -6.98 10.68 19.19
CA ILE A 108 -6.93 9.22 19.15
C ILE A 108 -6.68 8.78 17.72
N CYS A 109 -5.58 8.06 17.50
CA CYS A 109 -5.33 7.36 16.24
C CYS A 109 -6.13 6.05 16.24
N LYS A 110 -7.05 5.90 15.30
CA LYS A 110 -7.77 4.64 15.06
C LYS A 110 -7.08 3.85 13.96
N VAL A 111 -6.67 2.63 14.27
CA VAL A 111 -5.96 1.75 13.33
C VAL A 111 -6.87 0.61 12.89
N TYR A 112 -7.06 0.51 11.58
CA TYR A 112 -7.84 -0.56 10.96
C TYR A 112 -6.90 -1.50 10.20
N THR A 113 -7.07 -2.81 10.39
CA THR A 113 -6.35 -3.85 9.64
C THR A 113 -7.37 -4.67 8.85
N ASN A 114 -7.22 -4.69 7.52
CA ASN A 114 -8.14 -5.39 6.59
C ASN A 114 -9.62 -5.01 6.80
N GLY A 115 -9.88 -3.75 7.14
CA GLY A 115 -11.22 -3.20 7.34
C GLY A 115 -11.82 -3.43 8.73
N SER A 116 -11.10 -4.04 9.66
CA SER A 116 -11.52 -4.23 11.04
C SER A 116 -10.70 -3.34 11.98
N LEU A 117 -11.35 -2.71 12.97
CA LEU A 117 -10.65 -1.94 13.98
C LEU A 117 -9.70 -2.87 14.75
N ASP A 118 -8.42 -2.56 14.73
CA ASP A 118 -7.35 -3.33 15.37
C ASP A 118 -6.99 -2.74 16.74
N ARG A 119 -6.74 -1.42 16.77
CA ARG A 119 -6.39 -0.72 18.00
C ARG A 119 -6.70 0.78 17.92
N GLU A 120 -6.73 1.40 19.10
CA GLU A 120 -6.81 2.85 19.29
C GLU A 120 -5.62 3.30 20.13
N GLU A 121 -4.92 4.34 19.70
CA GLU A 121 -3.74 4.85 20.37
C GLU A 121 -3.85 6.37 20.55
N ALA A 122 -3.55 6.89 21.73
CA ALA A 122 -3.45 8.32 21.92
C ALA A 122 -2.25 8.88 21.17
N PHE A 123 -2.41 10.04 20.53
CA PHE A 123 -1.35 10.75 19.86
C PHE A 123 -1.47 12.26 20.10
N THR A 124 -0.42 12.99 19.76
CA THR A 124 -0.40 14.45 19.79
C THR A 124 0.16 14.96 18.46
N TYR A 125 -0.40 16.05 17.93
CA TYR A 125 0.16 16.69 16.74
C TYR A 125 1.61 17.07 16.97
N GLY A 126 2.45 16.71 15.99
CA GLY A 126 3.91 16.74 16.08
C GLY A 126 4.55 15.38 16.31
N ASP A 127 3.77 14.35 16.68
CA ASP A 127 4.27 12.98 16.77
C ASP A 127 4.54 12.39 15.39
N PHE A 128 5.45 11.42 15.35
CA PHE A 128 5.73 10.66 14.14
C PHE A 128 4.78 9.48 13.99
N HIS A 129 4.25 9.33 12.79
CA HIS A 129 3.56 8.09 12.41
C HIS A 129 4.48 6.89 12.58
N LYS A 130 3.96 5.82 13.18
CA LYS A 130 4.66 4.54 13.35
C LYS A 130 3.88 3.45 12.64
N ASP A 131 4.50 2.85 11.64
CA ASP A 131 3.94 1.72 10.91
C ASP A 131 4.68 0.44 11.31
N ASP A 132 3.93 -0.64 11.56
CA ASP A 132 4.50 -1.94 11.94
C ASP A 132 5.12 -2.69 10.74
N TRP A 133 4.75 -2.32 9.51
CA TRP A 133 5.14 -3.03 8.30
C TRP A 133 6.24 -2.34 7.50
N THR A 134 6.40 -1.03 7.68
CA THR A 134 7.38 -0.25 6.92
C THR A 134 8.12 0.74 7.81
N SER A 135 9.24 1.25 7.29
CA SER A 135 9.93 2.41 7.87
C SER A 135 9.35 3.75 7.38
N TYR A 136 8.14 3.74 6.84
CA TYR A 136 7.46 4.98 6.45
C TYR A 136 7.26 5.86 7.66
N ASN A 137 7.70 7.09 7.55
CA ASN A 137 7.71 8.04 8.65
C ASN A 137 7.24 9.39 8.14
N VAL A 138 6.22 9.93 8.81
CA VAL A 138 5.68 11.27 8.54
C VAL A 138 5.30 11.90 9.87
N VAL A 139 5.51 13.21 10.01
CA VAL A 139 5.03 13.96 11.16
C VAL A 139 3.55 14.23 10.97
N ILE A 140 2.74 13.97 11.98
CA ILE A 140 1.30 14.23 11.95
C ILE A 140 1.08 15.66 12.48
N SER A 141 0.92 16.60 11.56
CA SER A 141 0.74 18.03 11.89
C SER A 141 -0.72 18.45 11.95
N ASP A 142 -1.55 17.79 11.18
CA ASP A 142 -2.97 18.07 10.96
C ASP A 142 -3.75 16.75 10.86
N PRO A 143 -5.09 16.77 10.86
CA PRO A 143 -5.88 15.58 10.63
C PRO A 143 -5.42 14.83 9.39
N THR A 144 -4.98 13.60 9.56
CA THR A 144 -4.25 12.84 8.52
C THR A 144 -4.73 11.40 8.44
N VAL A 145 -4.89 10.91 7.23
CA VAL A 145 -5.12 9.48 6.97
C VAL A 145 -3.86 8.88 6.36
N VAL A 146 -3.37 7.79 6.95
CA VAL A 146 -2.23 7.03 6.40
C VAL A 146 -2.73 5.66 5.96
N VAL A 147 -2.38 5.26 4.74
CA VAL A 147 -2.71 3.94 4.19
C VAL A 147 -1.44 3.19 3.88
N THR A 148 -1.31 1.99 4.41
CA THR A 148 -0.23 1.05 4.13
C THR A 148 -0.78 -0.22 3.50
N ILE A 149 -0.20 -0.64 2.37
CA ILE A 149 -0.62 -1.85 1.66
C ILE A 149 0.56 -2.80 1.53
N ASN A 150 0.35 -4.05 1.95
CA ASN A 150 1.24 -5.18 1.68
C ASN A 150 0.64 -6.03 0.56
N ALA A 151 1.24 -6.00 -0.60
CA ALA A 151 0.80 -6.75 -1.77
C ALA A 151 1.54 -8.10 -1.95
N GLY A 152 2.31 -8.51 -0.96
CA GLY A 152 3.14 -9.71 -1.03
C GLY A 152 4.33 -9.57 -2.00
N PRO A 153 5.05 -10.67 -2.27
CA PRO A 153 6.24 -10.64 -3.10
C PRO A 153 5.91 -10.41 -4.57
N GLY A 154 6.84 -9.76 -5.27
CA GLY A 154 6.78 -9.62 -6.73
C GLY A 154 6.81 -10.97 -7.45
N ARG A 155 6.25 -11.02 -8.67
CA ARG A 155 6.33 -12.22 -9.51
C ARG A 155 7.58 -12.18 -10.37
N PHE A 156 8.45 -13.18 -10.17
CA PHE A 156 9.62 -13.40 -11.01
C PHE A 156 9.51 -14.76 -11.69
N ARG A 157 9.90 -14.83 -12.96
CA ARG A 157 9.92 -16.09 -13.71
C ARG A 157 11.06 -17.00 -13.28
N LEU A 158 12.15 -16.41 -12.77
CA LEU A 158 13.31 -17.14 -12.29
C LEU A 158 13.08 -17.56 -10.82
N LYS A 159 12.55 -18.77 -10.62
CA LYS A 159 12.16 -19.29 -9.30
C LYS A 159 13.29 -19.45 -8.29
N PHE A 160 14.53 -19.47 -8.71
CA PHE A 160 15.70 -19.58 -7.81
C PHE A 160 15.94 -18.28 -6.99
N LEU A 161 15.21 -17.20 -7.30
CA LEU A 161 15.25 -15.94 -6.54
C LEU A 161 14.25 -15.92 -5.38
N ASP A 162 13.40 -16.92 -5.24
CA ASP A 162 12.46 -17.03 -4.09
C ASP A 162 13.22 -17.42 -2.80
N PRO A 163 12.84 -16.90 -1.60
CA PRO A 163 11.75 -15.96 -1.37
C PRO A 163 12.15 -14.50 -1.64
N LEU A 164 11.28 -13.78 -2.36
CA LEU A 164 11.42 -12.35 -2.55
C LEU A 164 10.76 -11.59 -1.40
N PRO A 165 11.27 -10.40 -1.04
CA PRO A 165 10.61 -9.56 -0.03
C PRO A 165 9.23 -9.10 -0.54
N ASP A 166 8.32 -8.90 0.41
CA ASP A 166 7.01 -8.34 0.12
C ASP A 166 7.14 -6.89 -0.38
N ILE A 167 6.29 -6.52 -1.31
CA ILE A 167 6.18 -5.15 -1.80
C ILE A 167 5.17 -4.44 -0.90
N ILE A 168 5.69 -3.58 -0.02
CA ILE A 168 4.88 -2.80 0.91
C ILE A 168 5.04 -1.33 0.56
N ARG A 169 3.95 -0.57 0.53
CA ARG A 169 3.95 0.87 0.29
C ARG A 169 2.99 1.56 1.23
N SER A 170 3.36 2.77 1.63
CA SER A 170 2.55 3.64 2.49
C SER A 170 2.46 5.02 1.87
N SER A 171 1.37 5.70 2.14
CA SER A 171 1.19 7.11 1.85
C SER A 171 0.28 7.74 2.87
N SER A 172 0.40 9.05 3.07
CA SER A 172 -0.44 9.86 3.93
C SER A 172 -1.12 10.95 3.11
N HIS A 173 -2.29 11.37 3.58
CA HIS A 173 -2.98 12.55 3.09
C HIS A 173 -3.46 13.37 4.29
N GLU A 174 -2.99 14.61 4.36
CA GLU A 174 -3.42 15.59 5.35
C GLU A 174 -4.74 16.24 4.86
N TRP A 175 -5.69 16.40 5.77
CA TRP A 175 -6.91 17.15 5.47
C TRP A 175 -6.57 18.64 5.40
N GLU A 176 -6.57 19.19 4.20
CA GLU A 176 -6.49 20.64 3.98
C GLU A 176 -7.91 21.23 3.99
N GLY A 177 -8.40 21.62 5.16
CA GLY A 177 -9.66 22.37 5.28
C GLY A 177 -9.56 23.68 4.50
N LYS A 178 -10.29 23.77 3.39
CA LYS A 178 -10.50 25.02 2.66
C LYS A 178 -11.90 25.53 2.89
#